data_82898e25742cb75ddc4b9599fa520fea
#
_entry.id   82898e25742cb75ddc4b9599fa520fea
#
_cell.length_a   1.000
_cell.length_b   1.000
_cell.length_c   1.000
_cell.angle_alpha   90.00
_cell.angle_beta   90.00
_cell.angle_gamma   90.00
#
_symmetry.space_group_name_H-M   'P 1'
#
loop_
_entity.id
_entity.type
_entity.pdbx_description
1 polymer ?
#
loop_
_entity_poly.entity_id
_entity_poly.type
_entity_poly.pdbx_seq_one_letter_code
_entity_poly.pdbx_strand_id
1 'polypeptide(L)'
;LKIQPSMVVAIIVVLVLTAGSFFLYRGRHKQRWLPRLAGSAATAAALCLLVFGVYLQPAVTQVLGITPDAWMQDRYYRYYGVITGFMTNLTNLEISKPEEYSQEAVDALLDNVDESQKFATSPLYSTSYSAVTPKDEQVKQPTIIYVMDESYWDVSELEQYGITFDTDVSKNLHALQQTSAYGRAYSPSFGGGTCDVEFEALTGYSVSFLPSGSKPYQQHVTKPMFALPNYLKLKGYQTAAVHCFWAKYWSRDKAYPNLGFDDFISLEDMHGVTKVRKHYWTSGLVTDDSMADQIIQQYESMKSSSDKPIFLHAVTMQNHTNYNKDNYPDDERVKVLSHPAGLKPSTVGALEDFATGIRDADA
;
A
#
# COMPACT_ATOMS: atom_id res chain seq x y z
N LEU A 1 8.66 -10.87 -26.44
CA LEU A 1 9.63 -9.84 -26.00
C LEU A 1 9.69 -8.74 -27.06
N LYS A 2 9.17 -7.54 -26.75
CA LYS A 2 9.44 -6.35 -27.60
C LYS A 2 10.81 -5.81 -27.21
N ILE A 3 11.74 -5.87 -28.13
CA ILE A 3 13.08 -5.30 -27.95
C ILE A 3 12.93 -3.77 -27.94
N GLN A 4 13.19 -3.16 -26.80
CA GLN A 4 13.16 -1.70 -26.65
C GLN A 4 14.45 -1.09 -27.21
N PRO A 5 14.42 0.14 -27.77
CA PRO A 5 15.63 0.82 -28.26
C PRO A 5 16.75 0.93 -27.22
N SER A 6 16.38 1.10 -25.94
CA SER A 6 17.33 1.13 -24.81
C SER A 6 18.07 -0.20 -24.60
N MET A 7 17.39 -1.34 -24.83
CA MET A 7 18.02 -2.66 -24.76
C MET A 7 19.04 -2.84 -25.89
N VAL A 8 18.72 -2.34 -27.09
CA VAL A 8 19.64 -2.38 -28.22
C VAL A 8 20.90 -1.56 -27.93
N VAL A 9 20.73 -0.34 -27.38
CA VAL A 9 21.87 0.51 -26.99
C VAL A 9 22.71 -0.15 -25.90
N ALA A 10 22.10 -0.72 -24.87
CA ALA A 10 22.84 -1.43 -23.82
C ALA A 10 23.61 -2.64 -24.35
N ILE A 11 23.00 -3.43 -25.25
CA ILE A 11 23.67 -4.57 -25.91
C ILE A 11 24.86 -4.08 -26.76
N ILE A 12 24.66 -3.01 -27.54
CA ILE A 12 25.75 -2.44 -28.38
C ILE A 12 26.90 -1.96 -27.50
N VAL A 13 26.62 -1.25 -26.41
CA VAL A 13 27.66 -0.77 -25.47
C VAL A 13 28.42 -1.95 -24.86
N VAL A 14 27.72 -2.99 -24.38
CA VAL A 14 28.37 -4.20 -23.84
C VAL A 14 29.20 -4.90 -24.88
N LEU A 15 28.72 -5.05 -26.13
CA LEU A 15 29.44 -5.66 -27.22
C LEU A 15 30.69 -4.85 -27.59
N VAL A 16 30.59 -3.51 -27.67
CA VAL A 16 31.71 -2.61 -27.96
C VAL A 16 32.78 -2.68 -26.88
N LEU A 17 32.38 -2.67 -25.60
CA LEU A 17 33.30 -2.77 -24.47
C LEU A 17 33.96 -4.16 -24.42
N THR A 18 33.21 -5.23 -24.68
CA THR A 18 33.72 -6.60 -24.75
C THR A 18 34.69 -6.78 -25.90
N ALA A 19 34.32 -6.31 -27.10
CA ALA A 19 35.20 -6.33 -28.27
C ALA A 19 36.44 -5.48 -28.04
N GLY A 20 36.31 -4.27 -27.51
CA GLY A 20 37.42 -3.40 -27.15
C GLY A 20 38.40 -4.06 -26.17
N SER A 21 37.88 -4.70 -25.12
CA SER A 21 38.70 -5.45 -24.17
C SER A 21 39.39 -6.63 -24.82
N PHE A 22 38.70 -7.38 -25.70
CA PHE A 22 39.29 -8.49 -26.45
C PHE A 22 40.44 -8.03 -27.35
N PHE A 23 40.28 -6.94 -28.12
CA PHE A 23 41.34 -6.39 -28.98
C PHE A 23 42.53 -5.85 -28.18
N LEU A 24 42.31 -5.20 -27.06
CA LEU A 24 43.36 -4.72 -26.15
C LEU A 24 44.18 -5.86 -25.53
N TYR A 25 43.55 -7.03 -25.31
CA TYR A 25 44.24 -8.18 -24.70
C TYR A 25 44.76 -9.25 -25.66
N ARG A 26 44.40 -9.20 -26.95
CA ARG A 26 44.72 -10.23 -27.96
C ARG A 26 46.23 -10.43 -28.23
N GLY A 27 47.07 -9.48 -27.89
CA GLY A 27 48.51 -9.52 -28.22
C GLY A 27 49.47 -9.94 -27.12
N ARG A 28 49.00 -10.31 -25.91
CA ARG A 28 49.89 -10.40 -24.74
C ARG A 28 49.80 -11.71 -23.98
N HIS A 29 50.26 -12.79 -24.59
CA HIS A 29 50.24 -14.14 -23.98
C HIS A 29 51.10 -14.34 -22.73
N LYS A 30 51.94 -13.37 -22.31
CA LYS A 30 52.85 -13.45 -21.16
C LYS A 30 52.65 -12.33 -20.13
N GLN A 31 51.46 -11.75 -20.02
CA GLN A 31 51.25 -10.72 -18.97
C GLN A 31 51.13 -11.36 -17.59
N ARG A 32 51.87 -10.77 -16.63
CA ARG A 32 51.75 -11.07 -15.19
C ARG A 32 50.31 -10.87 -14.74
N TRP A 33 49.82 -11.64 -13.78
CA TRP A 33 48.45 -11.63 -13.29
C TRP A 33 47.98 -10.26 -12.76
N LEU A 34 48.91 -9.46 -12.17
CA LEU A 34 48.64 -8.11 -11.66
C LEU A 34 48.07 -7.12 -12.70
N PRO A 35 48.66 -6.94 -13.89
CA PRO A 35 48.06 -6.08 -14.93
C PRO A 35 46.70 -6.57 -15.43
N ARG A 36 46.43 -7.88 -15.41
CA ARG A 36 45.12 -8.44 -15.76
C ARG A 36 44.08 -8.09 -14.71
N LEU A 37 44.44 -8.25 -13.41
CA LEU A 37 43.57 -7.88 -12.32
C LEU A 37 43.27 -6.37 -12.32
N ALA A 38 44.27 -5.52 -12.53
CA ALA A 38 44.11 -4.08 -12.63
C ALA A 38 43.22 -3.68 -13.83
N GLY A 39 43.40 -4.34 -14.99
CA GLY A 39 42.54 -4.11 -16.15
C GLY A 39 41.09 -4.52 -15.92
N SER A 40 40.88 -5.68 -15.30
CA SER A 40 39.50 -6.13 -14.94
C SER A 40 38.85 -5.20 -13.91
N ALA A 41 39.61 -4.76 -12.92
CA ALA A 41 39.11 -3.81 -11.90
C ALA A 41 38.77 -2.45 -12.53
N ALA A 42 39.61 -1.94 -13.45
CA ALA A 42 39.34 -0.70 -14.18
C ALA A 42 38.09 -0.82 -15.08
N THR A 43 37.90 -1.96 -15.74
CA THR A 43 36.70 -2.22 -16.55
C THR A 43 35.45 -2.30 -15.68
N ALA A 44 35.51 -2.99 -14.54
CA ALA A 44 34.42 -3.05 -13.60
C ALA A 44 34.06 -1.65 -13.04
N ALA A 45 35.06 -0.86 -12.66
CA ALA A 45 34.88 0.51 -12.20
C ALA A 45 34.27 1.41 -13.31
N ALA A 46 34.74 1.29 -14.55
CA ALA A 46 34.14 2.03 -15.66
C ALA A 46 32.67 1.64 -15.93
N LEU A 47 32.34 0.33 -15.83
CA LEU A 47 30.98 -0.15 -15.96
C LEU A 47 30.10 0.37 -14.81
N CYS A 48 30.60 0.35 -13.59
CA CYS A 48 29.88 0.94 -12.44
C CYS A 48 29.62 2.44 -12.63
N LEU A 49 30.64 3.19 -13.06
CA LEU A 49 30.49 4.61 -13.36
C LEU A 49 29.47 4.86 -14.49
N LEU A 50 29.48 4.06 -15.55
CA LEU A 50 28.51 4.18 -16.63
C LEU A 50 27.09 3.88 -16.15
N VAL A 51 26.92 2.82 -15.37
CA VAL A 51 25.60 2.41 -14.88
C VAL A 51 25.07 3.41 -13.84
N PHE A 52 25.82 3.66 -12.77
CA PHE A 52 25.36 4.50 -11.67
C PHE A 52 25.54 6.00 -11.93
N GLY A 53 26.59 6.40 -12.63
CA GLY A 53 26.89 7.80 -12.92
C GLY A 53 26.14 8.37 -14.14
N VAL A 54 25.67 7.51 -15.03
CA VAL A 54 24.97 7.95 -16.25
C VAL A 54 23.61 7.29 -16.38
N TYR A 55 23.58 5.98 -16.55
CA TYR A 55 22.36 5.26 -16.96
C TYR A 55 21.22 5.35 -15.94
N LEU A 56 21.52 5.28 -14.64
CA LEU A 56 20.54 5.34 -13.56
C LEU A 56 20.28 6.76 -13.05
N GLN A 57 20.87 7.78 -13.66
CA GLN A 57 20.56 9.16 -13.28
C GLN A 57 19.09 9.51 -13.61
N PRO A 58 18.36 10.22 -12.71
CA PRO A 58 16.95 10.54 -12.92
C PRO A 58 16.67 11.20 -14.27
N ALA A 59 17.52 12.13 -14.70
CA ALA A 59 17.39 12.80 -16.00
C ALA A 59 17.49 11.81 -17.18
N VAL A 60 18.34 10.79 -17.07
CA VAL A 60 18.54 9.80 -18.13
C VAL A 60 17.42 8.76 -18.11
N THR A 61 17.05 8.27 -16.94
CA THR A 61 15.92 7.31 -16.79
C THR A 61 14.61 7.92 -17.26
N GLN A 62 14.38 9.21 -16.98
CA GLN A 62 13.19 9.94 -17.47
C GLN A 62 13.16 10.03 -19.00
N VAL A 63 14.29 10.41 -19.63
CA VAL A 63 14.40 10.46 -21.12
C VAL A 63 14.22 9.07 -21.74
N LEU A 64 14.71 8.02 -21.07
CA LEU A 64 14.56 6.63 -21.53
C LEU A 64 13.17 6.05 -21.21
N GLY A 65 12.31 6.77 -20.50
CA GLY A 65 11.00 6.31 -20.07
C GLY A 65 11.04 5.17 -19.05
N ILE A 66 12.14 5.07 -18.28
CA ILE A 66 12.29 4.08 -17.22
C ILE A 66 11.62 4.63 -15.96
N THR A 67 10.42 4.16 -15.67
CA THR A 67 9.69 4.48 -14.44
C THR A 67 9.76 3.29 -13.49
N PRO A 68 10.35 3.44 -12.29
CA PRO A 68 10.35 2.37 -11.31
C PRO A 68 8.93 1.93 -10.97
N ASP A 69 8.70 0.62 -10.94
CA ASP A 69 7.44 0.02 -10.55
C ASP A 69 7.73 -1.12 -9.58
N ALA A 70 7.76 -0.80 -8.30
CA ALA A 70 8.03 -1.78 -7.25
C ALA A 70 6.82 -2.72 -7.02
N TRP A 71 5.64 -2.31 -7.45
CA TRP A 71 4.41 -3.08 -7.31
C TRP A 71 4.34 -4.27 -8.28
N MET A 72 4.58 -4.02 -9.56
CA MET A 72 4.48 -5.03 -10.61
C MET A 72 5.87 -5.42 -11.12
N GLN A 73 6.69 -5.99 -10.24
CA GLN A 73 8.09 -6.34 -10.53
C GLN A 73 8.23 -7.27 -11.75
N ASP A 74 7.33 -8.24 -11.90
CA ASP A 74 7.33 -9.13 -13.07
C ASP A 74 7.12 -8.36 -14.38
N ARG A 75 6.22 -7.38 -14.38
CA ARG A 75 5.98 -6.48 -15.51
C ARG A 75 7.17 -5.57 -15.74
N TYR A 76 7.73 -5.01 -14.68
CA TYR A 76 8.89 -4.14 -14.72
C TYR A 76 10.11 -4.87 -15.32
N TYR A 77 10.44 -6.07 -14.84
CA TYR A 77 11.51 -6.89 -15.38
C TYR A 77 11.27 -7.35 -16.82
N ARG A 78 10.02 -7.61 -17.21
CA ARG A 78 9.68 -7.92 -18.62
C ARG A 78 9.86 -6.72 -19.53
N TYR A 79 9.57 -5.50 -19.05
CA TYR A 79 9.67 -4.29 -19.88
C TYR A 79 11.10 -3.80 -20.03
N TYR A 80 11.84 -3.73 -18.94
CA TYR A 80 13.16 -3.09 -18.90
C TYR A 80 14.32 -4.09 -18.86
N GLY A 81 14.05 -5.36 -18.67
CA GLY A 81 15.03 -6.43 -18.53
C GLY A 81 15.60 -6.56 -17.12
N VAL A 82 16.21 -7.72 -16.86
CA VAL A 82 16.68 -8.10 -15.52
C VAL A 82 17.75 -7.15 -14.97
N ILE A 83 18.70 -6.74 -15.80
CA ILE A 83 19.82 -5.88 -15.35
C ILE A 83 19.31 -4.50 -14.96
N THR A 84 18.51 -3.86 -15.81
CA THR A 84 17.93 -2.55 -15.53
C THR A 84 17.04 -2.61 -14.29
N GLY A 85 16.13 -3.58 -14.23
CA GLY A 85 15.22 -3.75 -13.09
C GLY A 85 15.97 -3.96 -11.79
N PHE A 86 16.99 -4.80 -11.77
CA PHE A 86 17.81 -5.04 -10.59
C PHE A 86 18.56 -3.78 -10.14
N MET A 87 19.24 -3.10 -11.07
CA MET A 87 20.02 -1.90 -10.76
C MET A 87 19.14 -0.74 -10.27
N THR A 88 17.98 -0.53 -10.89
CA THR A 88 17.03 0.50 -10.45
C THR A 88 16.48 0.20 -9.07
N ASN A 89 16.20 -1.07 -8.77
CA ASN A 89 15.77 -1.47 -7.43
C ASN A 89 16.85 -1.24 -6.37
N LEU A 90 18.12 -1.44 -6.69
CA LEU A 90 19.23 -1.14 -5.76
C LEU A 90 19.28 0.35 -5.37
N THR A 91 19.00 1.25 -6.32
CA THR A 91 19.01 2.69 -6.03
C THR A 91 17.80 3.16 -5.22
N ASN A 92 16.72 2.37 -5.18
CA ASN A 92 15.49 2.68 -4.46
C ASN A 92 15.43 2.04 -3.05
N LEU A 93 16.52 1.50 -2.54
CA LEU A 93 16.55 0.85 -1.21
C LEU A 93 16.76 1.85 -0.06
N GLU A 94 17.31 3.02 -0.32
CA GLU A 94 17.66 3.98 0.72
C GLU A 94 16.68 5.16 0.75
N ILE A 95 16.22 5.48 1.96
CA ILE A 95 15.50 6.72 2.23
C ILE A 95 16.55 7.83 2.31
N SER A 96 16.46 8.81 1.43
CA SER A 96 17.37 9.96 1.46
C SER A 96 17.16 10.77 2.75
N LYS A 97 18.24 11.04 3.48
CA LYS A 97 18.17 11.97 4.60
C LYS A 97 18.04 13.40 4.06
N PRO A 98 17.17 14.23 4.67
CA PRO A 98 17.18 15.66 4.40
C PRO A 98 18.58 16.27 4.65
N GLU A 99 18.94 17.31 3.90
CA GLU A 99 20.29 17.92 4.00
C GLU A 99 20.62 18.43 5.41
N GLU A 100 19.62 18.92 6.15
CA GLU A 100 19.76 19.43 7.51
C GLU A 100 19.40 18.42 8.60
N TYR A 101 19.33 17.12 8.27
CA TYR A 101 18.94 16.09 9.23
C TYR A 101 20.02 15.90 10.31
N SER A 102 19.71 16.35 11.50
CA SER A 102 20.52 16.13 12.72
C SER A 102 19.61 15.91 13.93
N GLN A 103 20.16 15.38 15.02
CA GLN A 103 19.40 15.21 16.26
C GLN A 103 18.93 16.58 16.77
N GLU A 104 19.78 17.60 16.71
CA GLU A 104 19.48 18.95 17.15
C GLU A 104 18.34 19.58 16.34
N ALA A 105 18.30 19.33 15.02
CA ALA A 105 17.21 19.82 14.17
C ALA A 105 15.89 19.13 14.52
N VAL A 106 15.91 17.83 14.81
CA VAL A 106 14.72 17.09 15.25
C VAL A 106 14.25 17.58 16.61
N ASP A 107 15.15 17.74 17.58
CA ASP A 107 14.81 18.22 18.92
C ASP A 107 14.23 19.64 18.86
N ALA A 108 14.82 20.53 18.06
CA ALA A 108 14.31 21.90 17.85
C ALA A 108 12.91 21.92 17.21
N LEU A 109 12.60 20.97 16.31
CA LEU A 109 11.25 20.83 15.76
C LEU A 109 10.27 20.35 16.83
N LEU A 110 10.67 19.41 17.68
CA LEU A 110 9.83 18.87 18.75
C LEU A 110 9.56 19.90 19.85
N ASP A 111 10.57 20.69 20.24
CA ASP A 111 10.43 21.74 21.24
C ASP A 111 9.49 22.89 20.81
N ASN A 112 9.35 23.10 19.49
CA ASN A 112 8.45 24.10 18.92
C ASN A 112 7.04 23.60 18.65
N VAL A 113 6.74 22.35 18.96
CA VAL A 113 5.39 21.78 18.74
C VAL A 113 4.50 22.12 19.91
N ASP A 114 3.73 23.20 19.78
CA ASP A 114 2.63 23.52 20.71
C ASP A 114 1.50 22.51 20.53
N GLU A 115 1.29 21.69 21.54
CA GLU A 115 0.24 20.64 21.52
C GLU A 115 -1.16 21.20 21.31
N SER A 116 -1.42 22.43 21.73
CA SER A 116 -2.71 23.10 21.56
C SER A 116 -3.01 23.49 20.11
N GLN A 117 -1.99 23.63 19.26
CA GLN A 117 -2.11 24.05 17.86
C GLN A 117 -2.08 22.90 16.86
N LYS A 118 -1.71 21.69 17.27
CA LYS A 118 -1.58 20.52 16.37
C LYS A 118 -2.84 20.20 15.57
N PHE A 119 -4.02 20.54 16.08
CA PHE A 119 -5.29 20.25 15.43
C PHE A 119 -5.99 21.47 14.83
N ALA A 120 -5.56 22.68 15.18
CA ALA A 120 -6.25 23.91 14.78
C ALA A 120 -5.86 24.46 13.41
N THR A 121 -4.75 24.03 12.84
CA THR A 121 -4.14 24.66 11.65
C THR A 121 -4.15 23.80 10.39
N SER A 122 -4.68 22.58 10.42
CA SER A 122 -4.80 21.79 9.20
C SER A 122 -6.00 22.26 8.38
N PRO A 123 -5.81 22.78 7.15
CA PRO A 123 -6.92 23.15 6.26
C PRO A 123 -7.78 21.97 5.83
N LEU A 124 -7.37 20.73 6.15
CA LEU A 124 -8.10 19.49 5.85
C LEU A 124 -9.14 19.14 6.94
N TYR A 125 -9.07 19.76 8.12
CA TYR A 125 -10.08 19.57 9.16
C TYR A 125 -11.07 20.72 9.13
N SER A 126 -12.22 20.50 8.56
CA SER A 126 -13.39 21.37 8.73
C SER A 126 -13.67 21.53 10.24
N THR A 127 -13.69 22.75 10.70
CA THR A 127 -13.64 23.19 12.08
C THR A 127 -14.92 22.97 12.89
N SER A 128 -15.75 22.00 12.59
CA SER A 128 -16.95 21.67 13.39
C SER A 128 -16.67 20.77 14.60
N TYR A 129 -15.44 20.30 14.77
CA TYR A 129 -15.04 19.56 15.97
C TYR A 129 -14.39 20.48 16.98
N SER A 130 -15.17 20.94 17.93
CA SER A 130 -14.62 21.34 19.22
C SER A 130 -14.03 20.08 19.85
N ALA A 131 -12.70 20.02 19.99
CA ALA A 131 -12.07 18.98 20.78
C ALA A 131 -12.69 19.07 22.18
N VAL A 132 -13.60 18.15 22.51
CA VAL A 132 -14.09 17.98 23.86
C VAL A 132 -12.91 17.40 24.64
N THR A 133 -12.14 18.26 25.25
CA THR A 133 -11.17 17.83 26.25
C THR A 133 -12.01 17.24 27.40
N PRO A 134 -11.91 15.94 27.70
CA PRO A 134 -12.64 15.37 28.80
C PRO A 134 -12.19 16.06 30.07
N LYS A 135 -13.08 16.80 30.70
CA LYS A 135 -12.81 17.48 31.98
C LYS A 135 -12.83 16.54 33.19
N ASP A 136 -13.14 15.26 32.97
CA ASP A 136 -13.26 14.27 34.04
C ASP A 136 -12.29 13.10 33.80
N GLU A 137 -11.42 12.86 34.78
CA GLU A 137 -10.49 11.72 34.87
C GLU A 137 -11.18 10.35 34.96
N GLN A 138 -12.51 10.30 34.90
CA GLN A 138 -13.34 9.09 35.03
C GLN A 138 -14.02 8.65 33.72
N VAL A 139 -13.69 9.26 32.57
CA VAL A 139 -14.26 8.80 31.30
C VAL A 139 -13.67 7.42 30.97
N LYS A 140 -14.54 6.40 31.00
CA LYS A 140 -14.16 5.05 30.56
C LYS A 140 -13.66 5.12 29.14
N GLN A 141 -12.44 4.65 28.90
CA GLN A 141 -11.84 4.61 27.58
C GLN A 141 -12.71 3.76 26.63
N PRO A 142 -13.10 4.25 25.46
CA PRO A 142 -13.97 3.51 24.56
C PRO A 142 -13.25 2.33 23.92
N THR A 143 -14.00 1.32 23.51
CA THR A 143 -13.53 0.37 22.50
C THR A 143 -13.35 1.10 21.17
N ILE A 144 -12.26 0.85 20.48
CA ILE A 144 -11.96 1.39 19.14
C ILE A 144 -11.91 0.22 18.17
N ILE A 145 -12.85 0.16 17.24
CA ILE A 145 -12.82 -0.76 16.11
C ILE A 145 -12.50 0.08 14.86
N TYR A 146 -11.33 -0.16 14.27
CA TYR A 146 -10.81 0.61 13.16
C TYR A 146 -10.80 -0.26 11.91
N VAL A 147 -11.83 -0.14 11.08
CA VAL A 147 -12.04 -0.95 9.89
C VAL A 147 -11.53 -0.18 8.67
N MET A 148 -10.74 -0.85 7.85
CA MET A 148 -10.36 -0.43 6.52
C MET A 148 -11.05 -1.33 5.50
N ASP A 149 -12.10 -0.81 4.88
CA ASP A 149 -12.85 -1.52 3.86
C ASP A 149 -12.10 -1.47 2.52
N GLU A 150 -11.85 -2.65 1.98
CA GLU A 150 -11.14 -2.81 0.71
C GLU A 150 -11.89 -2.13 -0.43
N SER A 151 -11.22 -1.14 -1.03
CA SER A 151 -11.72 -0.40 -2.20
C SER A 151 -13.10 0.27 -1.99
N TYR A 152 -13.49 0.56 -0.74
CA TYR A 152 -14.78 1.19 -0.45
C TYR A 152 -14.80 2.64 -0.96
N TRP A 153 -15.78 2.94 -1.79
CA TRP A 153 -16.04 4.28 -2.30
C TRP A 153 -17.54 4.43 -2.59
N ASP A 154 -18.10 5.57 -2.23
CA ASP A 154 -19.52 5.84 -2.43
C ASP A 154 -19.83 6.05 -3.92
N VAL A 155 -20.43 5.03 -4.52
CA VAL A 155 -20.75 5.04 -5.97
C VAL A 155 -21.84 6.04 -6.33
N SER A 156 -22.60 6.59 -5.38
CA SER A 156 -23.58 7.64 -5.64
C SER A 156 -22.94 8.91 -6.21
N GLU A 157 -21.65 9.11 -5.96
CA GLU A 157 -20.88 10.20 -6.58
C GLU A 157 -20.81 10.11 -8.13
N LEU A 158 -21.10 8.94 -8.70
CA LEU A 158 -21.16 8.78 -10.16
C LEU A 158 -22.41 9.39 -10.79
N GLU A 159 -23.43 9.74 -9.99
CA GLU A 159 -24.66 10.39 -10.50
C GLU A 159 -24.34 11.71 -11.23
N GLN A 160 -23.37 12.47 -10.75
CA GLN A 160 -22.91 13.69 -11.41
C GLN A 160 -22.38 13.46 -12.85
N TYR A 161 -22.02 12.22 -13.17
CA TYR A 161 -21.57 11.80 -14.51
C TYR A 161 -22.66 11.03 -15.27
N GLY A 162 -23.92 11.02 -14.77
CA GLY A 162 -25.05 10.37 -15.40
C GLY A 162 -25.07 8.85 -15.26
N ILE A 163 -24.34 8.30 -14.26
CA ILE A 163 -24.36 6.86 -13.93
C ILE A 163 -25.22 6.69 -12.68
N THR A 164 -26.30 5.90 -12.79
CA THR A 164 -27.21 5.61 -11.68
C THR A 164 -27.40 4.11 -11.54
N PHE A 165 -27.75 3.69 -10.33
CA PHE A 165 -27.94 2.27 -9.97
C PHE A 165 -29.41 2.00 -9.58
N ASP A 166 -29.81 0.74 -9.57
CA ASP A 166 -31.16 0.30 -9.24
C ASP A 166 -31.48 0.33 -7.72
N THR A 167 -30.48 0.60 -6.91
CA THR A 167 -30.61 0.71 -5.45
C THR A 167 -29.66 1.77 -4.89
N ASP A 168 -29.94 2.27 -3.69
CA ASP A 168 -28.96 3.01 -2.89
C ASP A 168 -27.94 2.01 -2.35
N VAL A 169 -26.76 2.02 -2.97
CA VAL A 169 -25.69 1.06 -2.69
C VAL A 169 -25.05 1.26 -1.33
N SER A 170 -24.99 2.51 -0.85
CA SER A 170 -24.38 2.92 0.42
C SER A 170 -25.43 3.43 1.43
N LYS A 171 -26.55 2.75 1.50
CA LYS A 171 -27.72 3.16 2.31
C LYS A 171 -27.39 3.35 3.78
N ASN A 172 -26.65 2.42 4.38
CA ASN A 172 -26.31 2.46 5.80
C ASN A 172 -25.26 3.54 6.08
N LEU A 173 -24.27 3.71 5.19
CA LEU A 173 -23.32 4.81 5.27
C LEU A 173 -24.05 6.17 5.24
N HIS A 174 -24.98 6.36 4.29
CA HIS A 174 -25.77 7.60 4.21
C HIS A 174 -26.59 7.85 5.47
N ALA A 175 -27.15 6.80 6.07
CA ALA A 175 -27.85 6.91 7.36
C ALA A 175 -26.90 7.27 8.51
N LEU A 176 -25.71 6.67 8.58
CA LEU A 176 -24.70 6.98 9.59
C LEU A 176 -24.17 8.41 9.47
N GLN A 177 -24.01 8.94 8.28
CA GLN A 177 -23.58 10.31 8.03
C GLN A 177 -24.53 11.36 8.64
N GLN A 178 -25.81 11.01 8.86
CA GLN A 178 -26.78 11.91 9.50
C GLN A 178 -26.56 12.04 11.02
N THR A 179 -25.91 11.07 11.65
CA THR A 179 -25.82 10.95 13.11
C THR A 179 -24.40 10.84 13.63
N SER A 180 -23.43 10.66 12.74
CA SER A 180 -22.02 10.40 13.08
C SER A 180 -21.09 11.40 12.41
N ALA A 181 -19.88 11.52 12.91
CA ALA A 181 -18.83 12.25 12.25
C ALA A 181 -18.41 11.54 10.96
N TYR A 182 -18.30 12.27 9.87
CA TYR A 182 -17.84 11.74 8.60
C TYR A 182 -16.97 12.75 7.85
N GLY A 183 -16.23 12.27 6.86
CA GLY A 183 -15.38 13.11 6.00
C GLY A 183 -14.78 12.31 4.87
N ARG A 184 -14.04 12.99 3.99
CA ARG A 184 -13.28 12.35 2.92
C ARG A 184 -11.90 11.96 3.41
N ALA A 185 -11.50 10.72 3.16
CA ALA A 185 -10.13 10.27 3.28
C ALA A 185 -9.50 10.17 1.90
N TYR A 186 -8.27 10.69 1.76
CA TYR A 186 -7.51 10.57 0.52
C TYR A 186 -6.50 9.44 0.65
N SER A 187 -6.60 8.46 -0.25
CA SER A 187 -5.64 7.36 -0.28
C SER A 187 -4.30 7.83 -0.85
N PRO A 188 -3.16 7.44 -0.23
CA PRO A 188 -1.83 7.72 -0.77
C PRO A 188 -1.50 6.89 -2.02
N SER A 189 -2.30 5.85 -2.28
CA SER A 189 -2.09 4.91 -3.39
C SER A 189 -3.32 4.84 -4.28
N PHE A 190 -3.11 4.68 -5.58
CA PHE A 190 -4.15 4.46 -6.57
C PHE A 190 -4.00 3.06 -7.20
N GLY A 191 -5.11 2.31 -7.24
CA GLY A 191 -5.16 1.02 -7.94
C GLY A 191 -4.40 -0.11 -7.25
N GLY A 192 -4.23 -0.06 -5.93
CA GLY A 192 -3.57 -1.08 -5.11
C GLY A 192 -2.61 -0.48 -4.08
N GLY A 193 -1.95 -1.35 -3.31
CA GLY A 193 -1.02 -0.90 -2.27
C GLY A 193 -1.71 -0.66 -0.94
N THR A 194 -2.63 -1.54 -0.54
CA THR A 194 -3.34 -1.49 0.74
C THR A 194 -2.41 -1.22 1.94
N CYS A 195 -1.22 -1.82 1.95
CA CYS A 195 -0.23 -1.61 3.01
C CYS A 195 0.32 -0.16 3.09
N ASP A 196 0.21 0.63 2.02
CA ASP A 196 0.61 2.03 2.02
C ASP A 196 -0.42 2.85 2.82
N VAL A 197 -1.69 2.57 2.61
CA VAL A 197 -2.83 3.20 3.33
C VAL A 197 -2.83 2.80 4.79
N GLU A 198 -2.68 1.50 5.09
CA GLU A 198 -2.55 1.00 6.45
C GLU A 198 -1.38 1.65 7.20
N PHE A 199 -0.22 1.76 6.53
CA PHE A 199 0.97 2.36 7.11
C PHE A 199 0.72 3.82 7.51
N GLU A 200 0.15 4.63 6.62
CA GLU A 200 -0.17 6.03 6.93
C GLU A 200 -1.21 6.13 8.06
N ALA A 201 -2.26 5.32 7.99
CA ALA A 201 -3.34 5.32 8.97
C ALA A 201 -2.88 4.91 10.39
N LEU A 202 -1.96 3.94 10.47
CA LEU A 202 -1.48 3.40 11.75
C LEU A 202 -0.29 4.16 12.32
N THR A 203 0.52 4.80 11.48
CA THR A 203 1.76 5.45 11.93
C THR A 203 1.70 6.98 11.89
N GLY A 204 0.83 7.56 11.07
CA GLY A 204 0.83 8.99 10.76
C GLY A 204 2.00 9.44 9.85
N TYR A 205 2.86 8.52 9.41
CA TYR A 205 3.96 8.85 8.49
C TYR A 205 3.51 8.72 7.04
N SER A 206 3.84 9.71 6.20
CA SER A 206 3.46 9.65 4.79
C SER A 206 4.42 8.81 3.95
N VAL A 207 3.85 7.95 3.10
CA VAL A 207 4.61 7.17 2.10
C VAL A 207 5.23 8.05 1.02
N SER A 208 4.81 9.32 0.89
CA SER A 208 5.38 10.26 -0.08
C SER A 208 6.86 10.56 0.16
N PHE A 209 7.35 10.33 1.39
CA PHE A 209 8.77 10.47 1.76
C PHE A 209 9.58 9.21 1.50
N LEU A 210 8.94 8.12 1.13
CA LEU A 210 9.62 6.87 0.79
C LEU A 210 10.02 6.87 -0.69
N PRO A 211 11.03 6.09 -1.08
CA PRO A 211 11.36 5.92 -2.49
C PRO A 211 10.16 5.46 -3.30
N SER A 212 10.03 5.96 -4.53
CA SER A 212 8.89 5.66 -5.41
C SER A 212 8.65 4.15 -5.52
N GLY A 213 7.41 3.72 -5.31
CA GLY A 213 7.00 2.32 -5.36
C GLY A 213 7.41 1.50 -4.14
N SER A 214 7.93 2.11 -3.08
CA SER A 214 8.17 1.43 -1.79
C SER A 214 6.91 0.77 -1.26
N LYS A 215 7.09 -0.36 -0.58
CA LYS A 215 6.06 -1.03 0.18
C LYS A 215 6.48 -1.07 1.65
N PRO A 216 5.90 -0.19 2.49
CA PRO A 216 6.37 0.04 3.86
C PRO A 216 6.53 -1.23 4.67
N TYR A 217 5.53 -2.10 4.67
CA TYR A 217 5.54 -3.34 5.44
C TYR A 217 6.62 -4.33 5.00
N GLN A 218 6.98 -4.33 3.73
CA GLN A 218 7.99 -5.24 3.19
C GLN A 218 9.42 -4.71 3.32
N GLN A 219 9.59 -3.39 3.32
CA GLN A 219 10.89 -2.75 3.18
C GLN A 219 11.33 -1.92 4.39
N HIS A 220 10.38 -1.30 5.10
CA HIS A 220 10.68 -0.30 6.12
C HIS A 220 10.25 -0.69 7.54
N VAL A 221 9.13 -1.44 7.69
CA VAL A 221 8.67 -1.93 9.00
C VAL A 221 9.40 -3.23 9.36
N THR A 222 10.72 -3.16 9.43
CA THR A 222 11.60 -4.33 9.68
C THR A 222 12.02 -4.48 11.14
N LYS A 223 11.69 -3.51 11.98
CA LYS A 223 11.96 -3.44 13.43
C LYS A 223 10.82 -2.68 14.10
N PRO A 224 10.68 -2.80 15.44
CA PRO A 224 9.68 -2.05 16.19
C PRO A 224 9.76 -0.55 15.88
N MET A 225 8.61 0.04 15.58
CA MET A 225 8.45 1.48 15.34
C MET A 225 7.17 1.98 16.01
N PHE A 226 7.16 3.26 16.35
CA PHE A 226 6.00 3.87 17.00
C PHE A 226 4.83 3.97 16.03
N ALA A 227 3.66 3.49 16.48
CA ALA A 227 2.43 3.48 15.72
C ALA A 227 1.22 3.56 16.67
N LEU A 228 0.03 3.73 16.13
CA LEU A 228 -1.21 3.84 16.91
C LEU A 228 -1.41 2.69 17.91
N PRO A 229 -1.17 1.41 17.56
CA PRO A 229 -1.27 0.32 18.54
C PRO A 229 -0.33 0.52 19.74
N ASN A 230 0.94 0.90 19.51
CA ASN A 230 1.87 1.18 20.60
C ASN A 230 1.38 2.32 21.50
N TYR A 231 0.90 3.41 20.89
CA TYR A 231 0.36 4.55 21.63
C TYR A 231 -0.82 4.14 22.50
N LEU A 232 -1.76 3.38 21.95
CA LEU A 232 -2.92 2.91 22.68
C LEU A 232 -2.57 1.94 23.80
N LYS A 233 -1.56 1.08 23.60
CA LYS A 233 -1.02 0.22 24.67
C LYS A 233 -0.47 1.03 25.84
N LEU A 234 0.22 2.17 25.59
CA LEU A 234 0.63 3.10 26.65
C LEU A 234 -0.55 3.70 27.41
N LYS A 235 -1.75 3.73 26.79
CA LYS A 235 -3.01 4.15 27.41
C LYS A 235 -3.77 2.98 28.05
N GLY A 236 -3.19 1.77 28.10
CA GLY A 236 -3.77 0.60 28.74
C GLY A 236 -4.63 -0.29 27.85
N TYR A 237 -4.71 -0.01 26.54
CA TYR A 237 -5.45 -0.86 25.60
C TYR A 237 -4.78 -2.21 25.38
N GLN A 238 -5.59 -3.24 25.13
CA GLN A 238 -5.18 -4.44 24.43
C GLN A 238 -5.42 -4.24 22.94
N THR A 239 -4.58 -4.82 22.09
CA THR A 239 -4.57 -4.52 20.66
C THR A 239 -4.57 -5.78 19.81
N ALA A 240 -5.43 -5.86 18.81
CA ALA A 240 -5.41 -6.94 17.83
C ALA A 240 -5.65 -6.43 16.42
N ALA A 241 -5.18 -7.18 15.44
CA ALA A 241 -5.49 -6.97 14.03
C ALA A 241 -6.21 -8.21 13.45
N VAL A 242 -7.13 -7.99 12.52
CA VAL A 242 -7.88 -9.05 11.82
C VAL A 242 -7.82 -8.77 10.32
N HIS A 243 -7.41 -9.77 9.52
CA HIS A 243 -7.37 -9.63 8.07
C HIS A 243 -7.73 -10.94 7.39
N CYS A 244 -8.76 -10.93 6.58
CA CYS A 244 -9.30 -12.12 5.92
C CYS A 244 -8.50 -12.57 4.68
N PHE A 245 -7.19 -12.38 4.72
CA PHE A 245 -6.26 -12.88 3.72
C PHE A 245 -4.99 -13.44 4.38
N TRP A 246 -4.07 -14.00 3.58
CA TRP A 246 -2.87 -14.66 4.12
C TRP A 246 -1.94 -13.71 4.89
N ALA A 247 -1.51 -14.13 6.05
CA ALA A 247 -0.66 -13.35 6.96
C ALA A 247 0.62 -12.82 6.30
N LYS A 248 1.22 -13.62 5.43
CA LYS A 248 2.46 -13.27 4.71
C LYS A 248 2.25 -12.26 3.60
N TYR A 249 1.01 -12.02 3.20
CA TYR A 249 0.75 -11.02 2.16
C TYR A 249 1.04 -9.62 2.71
N TRP A 250 1.78 -8.81 1.95
CA TRP A 250 2.38 -7.56 2.43
C TRP A 250 3.33 -7.72 3.63
N SER A 251 3.69 -8.95 4.04
CA SER A 251 4.49 -9.22 5.24
C SER A 251 3.82 -8.75 6.54
N ARG A 252 2.49 -8.80 6.63
CA ARG A 252 1.74 -8.39 7.83
C ARG A 252 2.13 -9.22 9.06
N ASP A 253 2.46 -10.51 8.87
CA ASP A 253 3.00 -11.39 9.91
C ASP A 253 4.21 -10.81 10.65
N LYS A 254 4.98 -9.94 10.00
CA LYS A 254 6.15 -9.24 10.56
C LYS A 254 5.86 -7.78 10.90
N ALA A 255 5.07 -7.12 10.06
CA ALA A 255 4.80 -5.69 10.20
C ALA A 255 3.92 -5.40 11.42
N TYR A 256 2.83 -6.14 11.63
CA TYR A 256 1.91 -5.86 12.73
C TYR A 256 2.53 -6.00 14.12
N PRO A 257 3.32 -7.04 14.44
CA PRO A 257 4.07 -7.06 15.69
C PRO A 257 5.03 -5.88 15.86
N ASN A 258 5.69 -5.46 14.78
CA ASN A 258 6.58 -4.29 14.81
C ASN A 258 5.83 -2.96 14.98
N LEU A 259 4.57 -2.88 14.58
CA LEU A 259 3.67 -1.74 14.82
C LEU A 259 3.01 -1.78 16.20
N GLY A 260 3.18 -2.88 16.93
CA GLY A 260 2.76 -3.01 18.33
C GLY A 260 1.45 -3.73 18.56
N PHE A 261 0.88 -4.42 17.59
CA PHE A 261 -0.26 -5.31 17.85
C PHE A 261 0.16 -6.50 18.73
N ASP A 262 -0.69 -6.87 19.67
CA ASP A 262 -0.50 -8.03 20.55
C ASP A 262 -0.85 -9.33 19.81
N ASP A 263 -1.94 -9.30 19.02
CA ASP A 263 -2.43 -10.44 18.24
C ASP A 263 -2.70 -10.05 16.79
N PHE A 264 -2.56 -11.04 15.90
CA PHE A 264 -2.94 -10.92 14.50
C PHE A 264 -3.66 -12.18 14.03
N ILE A 265 -4.95 -12.04 13.71
CA ILE A 265 -5.81 -13.09 13.18
C ILE A 265 -5.87 -12.94 11.66
N SER A 266 -5.37 -13.93 10.95
CA SER A 266 -5.34 -13.99 9.50
C SER A 266 -6.31 -15.03 8.94
N LEU A 267 -6.41 -15.14 7.62
CA LEU A 267 -7.23 -16.16 6.97
C LEU A 267 -6.88 -17.58 7.42
N GLU A 268 -5.62 -17.84 7.76
CA GLU A 268 -5.14 -19.14 8.24
C GLU A 268 -5.75 -19.54 9.59
N ASP A 269 -6.18 -18.56 10.37
CA ASP A 269 -6.75 -18.74 11.71
C ASP A 269 -8.28 -18.77 11.68
N MET A 270 -8.90 -18.35 10.55
CA MET A 270 -10.35 -18.21 10.43
C MET A 270 -11.01 -19.54 10.05
N HIS A 271 -12.17 -19.81 10.62
CA HIS A 271 -12.97 -20.99 10.35
C HIS A 271 -14.41 -20.61 9.98
N GLY A 272 -15.03 -21.40 9.11
CA GLY A 272 -16.43 -21.23 8.74
C GLY A 272 -16.75 -19.99 7.89
N VAL A 273 -15.73 -19.37 7.30
CA VAL A 273 -15.93 -18.16 6.48
C VAL A 273 -16.52 -18.50 5.11
N THR A 274 -17.48 -17.70 4.67
CA THR A 274 -18.02 -17.74 3.31
C THR A 274 -17.10 -17.00 2.36
N LYS A 275 -17.01 -17.48 1.12
CA LYS A 275 -16.20 -16.86 0.08
C LYS A 275 -17.04 -16.62 -1.16
N VAL A 276 -16.90 -15.43 -1.71
CA VAL A 276 -17.53 -15.01 -2.97
C VAL A 276 -16.47 -14.60 -3.98
N ARG A 277 -16.87 -14.34 -5.21
CA ARG A 277 -16.05 -13.86 -6.30
C ARG A 277 -14.83 -14.75 -6.58
N LYS A 278 -14.74 -15.27 -7.76
CA LYS A 278 -13.55 -16.01 -8.21
C LYS A 278 -12.43 -15.01 -8.49
N HIS A 279 -11.31 -15.20 -7.81
CA HIS A 279 -10.12 -14.40 -8.02
C HIS A 279 -9.00 -15.26 -8.61
N TYR A 280 -8.15 -14.68 -9.48
CA TYR A 280 -7.09 -15.46 -10.16
C TYR A 280 -5.99 -15.98 -9.21
N TRP A 281 -5.91 -15.47 -7.96
CA TRP A 281 -4.97 -15.96 -6.95
C TRP A 281 -5.60 -16.92 -5.96
N THR A 282 -6.93 -17.00 -5.89
CA THR A 282 -7.61 -17.71 -4.83
C THR A 282 -8.96 -18.24 -5.32
N SER A 283 -9.49 -19.23 -4.63
CA SER A 283 -10.81 -19.83 -4.91
C SER A 283 -11.99 -18.90 -4.59
N GLY A 284 -11.75 -17.74 -4.02
CA GLY A 284 -12.73 -16.74 -3.65
C GLY A 284 -12.19 -15.83 -2.55
N LEU A 285 -12.81 -14.67 -2.39
CA LEU A 285 -12.55 -13.69 -1.33
C LEU A 285 -13.55 -13.90 -0.20
N VAL A 286 -13.13 -13.74 1.05
CA VAL A 286 -14.01 -13.82 2.21
C VAL A 286 -15.02 -12.68 2.14
N THR A 287 -16.30 -12.99 2.41
CA THR A 287 -17.37 -12.00 2.42
C THR A 287 -17.19 -11.01 3.57
N ASP A 288 -17.65 -9.78 3.36
CA ASP A 288 -17.58 -8.74 4.40
C ASP A 288 -18.49 -9.09 5.59
N ASP A 289 -19.63 -9.78 5.37
CA ASP A 289 -20.46 -10.39 6.41
C ASP A 289 -19.65 -11.40 7.27
N SER A 290 -18.94 -12.34 6.63
CA SER A 290 -18.06 -13.26 7.38
C SER A 290 -16.92 -12.54 8.08
N MET A 291 -16.41 -11.43 7.50
CA MET A 291 -15.38 -10.63 8.13
C MET A 291 -15.91 -9.89 9.35
N ALA A 292 -17.16 -9.38 9.30
CA ALA A 292 -17.84 -8.78 10.43
C ALA A 292 -17.99 -9.78 11.59
N ASP A 293 -18.38 -11.02 11.29
CA ASP A 293 -18.44 -12.12 12.27
C ASP A 293 -17.07 -12.37 12.92
N GLN A 294 -15.98 -12.37 12.15
CA GLN A 294 -14.63 -12.55 12.70
C GLN A 294 -14.20 -11.37 13.58
N ILE A 295 -14.57 -10.15 13.23
CA ILE A 295 -14.33 -8.95 14.05
C ILE A 295 -15.09 -9.06 15.39
N ILE A 296 -16.36 -9.43 15.35
CA ILE A 296 -17.19 -9.62 16.54
C ILE A 296 -16.62 -10.74 17.41
N GLN A 297 -16.26 -11.87 16.82
CA GLN A 297 -15.68 -12.99 17.55
C GLN A 297 -14.36 -12.60 18.25
N GLN A 298 -13.49 -11.88 17.58
CA GLN A 298 -12.25 -11.40 18.16
C GLN A 298 -12.50 -10.37 19.26
N TYR A 299 -13.44 -9.46 19.07
CA TYR A 299 -13.85 -8.51 20.09
C TYR A 299 -14.36 -9.22 21.37
N GLU A 300 -15.27 -10.17 21.23
CA GLU A 300 -15.81 -10.93 22.39
C GLU A 300 -14.72 -11.77 23.08
N SER A 301 -13.81 -12.35 22.34
CA SER A 301 -12.63 -13.04 22.88
C SER A 301 -11.77 -12.10 23.73
N MET A 302 -11.43 -10.93 23.21
CA MET A 302 -10.64 -9.93 23.95
C MET A 302 -11.36 -9.42 25.18
N LYS A 303 -12.65 -9.13 25.06
CA LYS A 303 -13.49 -8.65 26.14
C LYS A 303 -13.64 -9.69 27.29
N SER A 304 -13.70 -10.98 26.94
CA SER A 304 -13.77 -12.05 27.92
C SER A 304 -12.44 -12.30 28.65
N SER A 305 -11.32 -11.96 28.01
CA SER A 305 -9.97 -12.19 28.54
C SER A 305 -9.50 -11.09 29.49
N SER A 306 -10.04 -9.86 29.38
CA SER A 306 -9.58 -8.70 30.16
C SER A 306 -10.59 -7.56 30.16
N ASP A 307 -10.60 -6.80 31.26
CA ASP A 307 -11.38 -5.55 31.40
C ASP A 307 -10.72 -4.33 30.73
N LYS A 308 -9.57 -4.51 30.10
CA LYS A 308 -8.87 -3.42 29.40
C LYS A 308 -9.69 -2.93 28.19
N PRO A 309 -9.59 -1.64 27.85
CA PRO A 309 -10.16 -1.15 26.60
C PRO A 309 -9.53 -1.85 25.39
N ILE A 310 -10.29 -1.96 24.31
CA ILE A 310 -9.91 -2.73 23.13
C ILE A 310 -9.63 -1.79 21.97
N PHE A 311 -8.51 -2.00 21.28
CA PHE A 311 -8.24 -1.51 19.93
C PHE A 311 -8.18 -2.70 18.98
N LEU A 312 -9.10 -2.75 18.04
CA LEU A 312 -9.20 -3.79 17.02
C LEU A 312 -9.10 -3.14 15.64
N HIS A 313 -8.04 -3.46 14.90
CA HIS A 313 -7.87 -3.05 13.51
C HIS A 313 -8.31 -4.17 12.58
N ALA A 314 -9.12 -3.86 11.57
CA ALA A 314 -9.60 -4.85 10.61
C ALA A 314 -9.40 -4.35 9.18
N VAL A 315 -9.06 -5.28 8.27
CA VAL A 315 -8.91 -5.01 6.83
C VAL A 315 -9.70 -6.04 6.06
N THR A 316 -10.70 -5.59 5.28
CA THR A 316 -11.56 -6.48 4.48
C THR A 316 -10.91 -6.87 3.14
N MET A 317 -11.59 -7.69 2.36
CA MET A 317 -11.07 -8.16 1.05
C MET A 317 -12.15 -8.39 -0.01
N GLN A 318 -13.44 -8.42 0.34
CA GLN A 318 -14.49 -8.85 -0.62
C GLN A 318 -14.47 -8.02 -1.89
N ASN A 319 -14.34 -6.70 -1.76
CA ASN A 319 -14.38 -5.79 -2.90
C ASN A 319 -13.03 -5.57 -3.60
N HIS A 320 -12.05 -6.45 -3.38
CA HIS A 320 -10.76 -6.37 -4.09
C HIS A 320 -10.93 -6.60 -5.60
N THR A 321 -10.24 -5.82 -6.45
CA THR A 321 -10.21 -6.02 -7.91
C THR A 321 -9.83 -7.46 -8.28
N ASN A 322 -10.23 -8.04 -9.44
CA ASN A 322 -10.74 -7.44 -10.67
C ASN A 322 -12.27 -7.40 -10.67
N TYR A 323 -12.81 -6.32 -11.22
CA TYR A 323 -14.25 -6.17 -11.38
C TYR A 323 -14.68 -6.66 -12.77
N ASN A 324 -15.66 -7.58 -12.80
CA ASN A 324 -16.28 -8.06 -14.02
C ASN A 324 -17.66 -8.67 -13.73
N LYS A 325 -18.52 -8.65 -14.72
CA LYS A 325 -19.93 -9.10 -14.59
C LYS A 325 -20.12 -10.57 -14.13
N ASP A 326 -19.09 -11.38 -14.16
CA ASP A 326 -19.19 -12.83 -13.88
C ASP A 326 -18.75 -13.16 -12.43
N ASN A 327 -18.41 -12.16 -11.61
CA ASN A 327 -18.00 -12.36 -10.21
C ASN A 327 -19.20 -12.67 -9.29
N TYR A 328 -20.37 -12.11 -9.58
CA TYR A 328 -21.62 -12.36 -8.84
C TYR A 328 -22.67 -12.94 -9.77
N PRO A 329 -23.63 -13.75 -9.26
CA PRO A 329 -24.82 -14.15 -9.99
C PRO A 329 -25.59 -12.92 -10.52
N ASP A 330 -26.27 -13.08 -11.66
CA ASP A 330 -26.94 -11.96 -12.32
C ASP A 330 -28.11 -11.39 -11.52
N ASP A 331 -28.78 -12.21 -10.73
CA ASP A 331 -29.89 -11.88 -9.83
C ASP A 331 -29.45 -11.25 -8.49
N GLU A 332 -28.19 -11.39 -8.11
CA GLU A 332 -27.63 -10.79 -6.91
C GLU A 332 -26.95 -9.45 -7.19
N ARG A 333 -26.67 -9.16 -8.47
CA ARG A 333 -25.86 -8.02 -8.87
C ARG A 333 -26.65 -6.72 -8.91
N VAL A 334 -26.12 -5.66 -8.32
CA VAL A 334 -26.59 -4.29 -8.51
C VAL A 334 -26.53 -3.93 -9.98
N LYS A 335 -27.58 -3.29 -10.51
CA LYS A 335 -27.66 -2.94 -11.94
C LYS A 335 -27.48 -1.46 -12.19
N VAL A 336 -26.75 -1.14 -13.24
CA VAL A 336 -26.66 0.22 -13.77
C VAL A 336 -27.95 0.52 -14.52
N LEU A 337 -28.71 1.54 -14.06
CA LEU A 337 -29.95 1.98 -14.70
C LEU A 337 -29.69 2.96 -15.85
N SER A 338 -28.74 3.87 -15.69
CA SER A 338 -28.38 4.84 -16.70
C SER A 338 -26.86 5.04 -16.75
N HIS A 339 -26.36 5.37 -17.92
CA HIS A 339 -24.95 5.72 -18.14
C HIS A 339 -24.79 6.57 -19.43
N PRO A 340 -23.70 7.37 -19.58
CA PRO A 340 -23.41 8.10 -20.79
C PRO A 340 -23.29 7.19 -22.01
N ALA A 341 -23.67 7.73 -23.17
CA ALA A 341 -23.47 7.03 -24.44
C ALA A 341 -21.98 6.74 -24.69
N GLY A 342 -21.69 5.52 -25.18
CA GLY A 342 -20.32 5.10 -25.48
C GLY A 342 -19.59 4.34 -24.36
N LEU A 343 -20.18 4.16 -23.18
CA LEU A 343 -19.62 3.24 -22.19
C LEU A 343 -19.65 1.81 -22.74
N LYS A 344 -18.53 1.11 -22.62
CA LYS A 344 -18.43 -0.28 -23.09
C LYS A 344 -19.21 -1.22 -22.16
N PRO A 345 -19.87 -2.26 -22.69
CA PRO A 345 -20.58 -3.24 -21.86
C PRO A 345 -19.71 -3.88 -20.76
N SER A 346 -18.40 -4.07 -21.04
CA SER A 346 -17.46 -4.57 -20.02
C SER A 346 -17.23 -3.58 -18.87
N THR A 347 -17.28 -2.28 -19.15
CA THR A 347 -17.17 -1.23 -18.12
C THR A 347 -18.45 -1.16 -17.29
N VAL A 348 -19.62 -1.27 -17.92
CA VAL A 348 -20.90 -1.36 -17.19
C VAL A 348 -20.90 -2.57 -16.28
N GLY A 349 -20.53 -3.76 -16.78
CA GLY A 349 -20.43 -4.95 -15.95
C GLY A 349 -19.41 -4.86 -14.80
N ALA A 350 -18.32 -4.11 -14.99
CA ALA A 350 -17.35 -3.85 -13.91
C ALA A 350 -17.91 -2.88 -12.87
N LEU A 351 -18.69 -1.88 -13.25
CA LEU A 351 -19.40 -0.98 -12.34
C LEU A 351 -20.46 -1.71 -11.52
N GLU A 352 -21.23 -2.59 -12.15
CA GLU A 352 -22.22 -3.42 -11.46
C GLU A 352 -21.58 -4.35 -10.43
N ASP A 353 -20.46 -4.98 -10.79
CA ASP A 353 -19.68 -5.84 -9.89
C ASP A 353 -19.12 -5.03 -8.70
N PHE A 354 -18.50 -3.89 -8.97
CA PHE A 354 -17.99 -3.00 -7.94
C PHE A 354 -19.09 -2.52 -6.97
N ALA A 355 -20.20 -2.01 -7.53
CA ALA A 355 -21.34 -1.55 -6.75
C ALA A 355 -21.97 -2.67 -5.90
N THR A 356 -21.98 -3.91 -6.41
CA THR A 356 -22.45 -5.06 -5.64
C THR A 356 -21.56 -5.32 -4.42
N GLY A 357 -20.24 -5.26 -4.59
CA GLY A 357 -19.30 -5.39 -3.47
C GLY A 357 -19.43 -4.29 -2.44
N ILE A 358 -19.66 -3.04 -2.87
CA ILE A 358 -19.92 -1.91 -1.94
C ILE A 358 -21.23 -2.11 -1.18
N ARG A 359 -22.31 -2.55 -1.85
CA ARG A 359 -23.59 -2.85 -1.17
C ARG A 359 -23.41 -3.92 -0.09
N ASP A 360 -22.64 -4.96 -0.38
CA ASP A 360 -22.43 -6.05 0.56
C ASP A 360 -21.60 -5.59 1.78
N ALA A 361 -20.61 -4.70 1.55
CA ALA A 361 -19.84 -4.09 2.64
C ALA A 361 -20.66 -3.10 3.49
N ASP A 362 -21.67 -2.44 2.87
CA ASP A 362 -22.56 -1.48 3.55
C ASP A 362 -23.65 -2.18 4.39
N ALA A 363 -23.94 -3.47 4.12
CA ALA A 363 -25.04 -4.21 4.74
C ALA A 363 -24.75 -4.61 6.19
#